data_12b6f1dd8e2aa548778bbd73677f6eeb
#
_entry.id   12b6f1dd8e2aa548778bbd73677f6eeb
#
_cell.length_a   1.000
_cell.length_b   1.000
_cell.length_c   1.000
_cell.angle_alpha   90.00
_cell.angle_beta   90.00
_cell.angle_gamma   90.00
#
_symmetry.space_group_name_H-M   'P 1'
#
loop_
_entity.id
_entity.type
_entity.pdbx_description
1 polymer ?
#
loop_
_entity_poly.entity_id
_entity_poly.type
_entity_poly.pdbx_seq_one_letter_code
_entity_poly.pdbx_strand_id
1 'polypeptide(L)'
;MLLLTLLSGCAPAVIITSATVAARTAADPRSTGRQIDDGTLALRVSRALSEAALPPQARVVSTVYQGNVLLTGEVPDDAVRQAATKAVLSVSGVSHTWNETRTGSAISTGQKISDAWLASDIRTKLLLSSDTRLSDIKVITENSEVFLTGLVTPEEGRRVADRVSRVSGVRHVTTAWTLKQ
;
A
#
# COMPACT_ATOMS: atom_id res chain seq x y z
N MET A 1 59.06 -4.35 11.53
CA MET A 1 58.21 -3.88 10.41
C MET A 1 56.81 -4.40 10.63
N LEU A 2 55.93 -3.54 11.10
CA LEU A 2 54.58 -3.88 11.47
C LEU A 2 53.63 -3.34 10.38
N LEU A 3 53.00 -4.28 9.61
CA LEU A 3 52.11 -3.94 8.51
C LEU A 3 50.68 -3.84 9.03
N LEU A 4 50.18 -2.62 9.13
CA LEU A 4 48.81 -2.30 9.58
C LEU A 4 47.91 -2.32 8.36
N THR A 5 47.08 -3.36 8.18
CA THR A 5 46.02 -3.40 7.15
C THR A 5 44.77 -2.73 7.66
N LEU A 6 44.45 -1.55 7.13
CA LEU A 6 43.20 -0.85 7.32
C LEU A 6 42.10 -1.53 6.49
N LEU A 7 41.15 -2.20 7.17
CA LEU A 7 39.90 -2.63 6.55
C LEU A 7 38.97 -1.41 6.41
N SER A 8 38.90 -0.86 5.22
CA SER A 8 37.89 0.13 4.86
C SER A 8 36.56 -0.57 4.63
N GLY A 9 35.68 -0.52 5.61
CA GLY A 9 34.29 -0.97 5.48
C GLY A 9 33.52 0.01 4.59
N CYS A 10 33.23 -0.35 3.35
CA CYS A 10 32.27 0.34 2.50
C CYS A 10 30.86 0.06 3.00
N ALA A 11 30.27 0.97 3.79
CA ALA A 11 28.84 1.02 3.94
C ALA A 11 28.24 1.50 2.62
N PRO A 12 27.27 0.81 2.01
CA PRO A 12 26.57 1.33 0.85
C PRO A 12 25.70 2.50 1.32
N ALA A 13 26.18 3.72 1.11
CA ALA A 13 25.34 4.90 1.20
C ALA A 13 24.33 4.82 0.06
N VAL A 14 23.08 4.52 0.39
CA VAL A 14 21.98 4.66 -0.57
C VAL A 14 21.77 6.15 -0.80
N ILE A 15 22.44 6.68 -1.83
CA ILE A 15 22.20 8.03 -2.29
C ILE A 15 20.86 7.99 -3.06
N ILE A 16 19.77 8.32 -2.35
CA ILE A 16 18.49 8.63 -3.01
C ILE A 16 18.71 9.96 -3.72
N THR A 17 19.03 9.90 -5.00
CA THR A 17 19.21 11.12 -5.79
C THR A 17 17.87 11.86 -5.85
N SER A 18 17.93 13.17 -5.62
CA SER A 18 16.78 14.08 -5.70
C SER A 18 15.98 13.96 -7.00
N ALA A 19 16.61 13.50 -8.08
CA ALA A 19 15.97 13.24 -9.37
C ALA A 19 14.92 12.11 -9.34
N THR A 20 15.15 11.04 -8.56
CA THR A 20 14.17 9.93 -8.45
C THR A 20 12.95 10.31 -7.62
N VAL A 21 13.12 11.20 -6.65
CA VAL A 21 11.99 11.73 -5.87
C VAL A 21 11.17 12.68 -6.75
N ALA A 22 11.82 13.59 -7.49
CA ALA A 22 11.15 14.52 -8.38
C ALA A 22 10.37 13.82 -9.51
N ALA A 23 10.92 12.74 -10.10
CA ALA A 23 10.24 11.99 -11.16
C ALA A 23 8.98 11.27 -10.64
N ARG A 24 9.00 10.74 -9.42
CA ARG A 24 7.81 10.14 -8.79
C ARG A 24 6.75 11.18 -8.47
N THR A 25 7.16 12.36 -8.01
CA THR A 25 6.26 13.46 -7.67
C THR A 25 5.56 14.03 -8.90
N ALA A 26 6.28 14.12 -10.04
CA ALA A 26 5.74 14.62 -11.29
C ALA A 26 4.74 13.65 -11.97
N ALA A 27 4.83 12.36 -11.68
CA ALA A 27 3.94 11.34 -12.25
C ALA A 27 2.67 11.09 -11.43
N ASP A 28 2.62 11.53 -10.17
CA ASP A 28 1.48 11.35 -9.28
C ASP A 28 0.54 12.57 -9.37
N PRO A 29 -0.77 12.41 -9.64
CA PRO A 29 -1.72 13.51 -9.80
C PRO A 29 -1.97 14.31 -8.50
N ARG A 30 -1.53 13.80 -7.36
CA ARG A 30 -1.59 14.52 -6.10
C ARG A 30 -0.61 15.69 -6.13
N SER A 31 -0.98 16.81 -5.52
CA SER A 31 -0.01 17.90 -5.29
C SER A 31 1.14 17.41 -4.41
N THR A 32 2.33 17.99 -4.58
CA THR A 32 3.50 17.69 -3.75
C THR A 32 3.19 17.82 -2.26
N GLY A 33 2.41 18.83 -1.87
CA GLY A 33 1.95 19.00 -0.49
C GLY A 33 1.14 17.80 -0.01
N ARG A 34 0.16 17.32 -0.80
CA ARG A 34 -0.65 16.15 -0.42
C ARG A 34 0.15 14.85 -0.34
N GLN A 35 1.18 14.67 -1.17
CA GLN A 35 2.05 13.49 -1.07
C GLN A 35 2.88 13.50 0.22
N ILE A 36 3.35 14.68 0.63
CA ILE A 36 4.07 14.86 1.91
C ILE A 36 3.10 14.63 3.07
N ASP A 37 1.88 15.16 2.99
CA ASP A 37 0.83 14.99 3.99
C ASP A 37 0.46 13.52 4.15
N ASP A 38 0.25 12.79 3.04
CA ASP A 38 -0.05 11.36 3.05
C ASP A 38 1.11 10.53 3.64
N GLY A 39 2.36 10.90 3.34
CA GLY A 39 3.54 10.26 3.93
C GLY A 39 3.61 10.44 5.45
N THR A 40 3.38 11.65 5.91
CA THR A 40 3.32 11.98 7.34
C THR A 40 2.14 11.28 8.02
N LEU A 41 0.98 11.24 7.35
CA LEU A 41 -0.20 10.55 7.84
C LEU A 41 0.03 9.04 7.93
N ALA A 42 0.70 8.43 6.94
CA ALA A 42 1.03 7.01 6.96
C ALA A 42 1.91 6.64 8.18
N LEU A 43 2.88 7.49 8.55
CA LEU A 43 3.69 7.29 9.74
C LEU A 43 2.85 7.37 11.03
N ARG A 44 1.94 8.36 11.12
CA ARG A 44 1.03 8.49 12.29
C ARG A 44 0.08 7.30 12.40
N VAL A 45 -0.48 6.84 11.29
CA VAL A 45 -1.34 5.65 11.23
C VAL A 45 -0.57 4.39 11.65
N SER A 46 0.64 4.20 11.12
CA SER A 46 1.49 3.07 11.48
C SER A 46 1.82 3.06 12.98
N ARG A 47 2.11 4.23 13.55
CA ARG A 47 2.35 4.38 14.98
C ARG A 47 1.10 4.06 15.80
N ALA A 48 -0.07 4.58 15.43
CA ALA A 48 -1.32 4.30 16.13
C ALA A 48 -1.67 2.80 16.12
N LEU A 49 -1.44 2.11 14.98
CA LEU A 49 -1.62 0.66 14.90
C LEU A 49 -0.62 -0.10 15.79
N SER A 50 0.62 0.35 15.89
CA SER A 50 1.62 -0.23 16.80
C SER A 50 1.26 -0.02 18.27
N GLU A 51 0.75 1.16 18.63
CA GLU A 51 0.32 1.51 19.98
C GLU A 51 -1.00 0.83 20.39
N ALA A 52 -1.80 0.38 19.42
CA ALA A 52 -3.06 -0.33 19.67
C ALA A 52 -2.86 -1.72 20.28
N ALA A 53 -1.60 -2.17 20.46
CA ALA A 53 -1.24 -3.46 21.07
C ALA A 53 -2.04 -4.64 20.51
N LEU A 54 -2.21 -4.68 19.18
CA LEU A 54 -2.87 -5.79 18.51
C LEU A 54 -2.12 -7.10 18.79
N PRO A 55 -2.82 -8.25 18.86
CA PRO A 55 -2.19 -9.52 19.20
C PRO A 55 -1.14 -9.92 18.13
N PRO A 56 -0.10 -10.69 18.49
CA PRO A 56 1.00 -11.04 17.57
C PRO A 56 0.55 -11.78 16.30
N GLN A 57 -0.63 -12.41 16.34
CA GLN A 57 -1.22 -13.10 15.19
C GLN A 57 -1.84 -12.14 14.18
N ALA A 58 -2.12 -10.89 14.59
CA ALA A 58 -2.67 -9.90 13.69
C ALA A 58 -1.57 -9.33 12.79
N ARG A 59 -1.86 -9.29 11.51
CA ARG A 59 -1.05 -8.60 10.51
C ARG A 59 -1.91 -7.58 9.81
N VAL A 60 -1.76 -6.32 10.20
CA VAL A 60 -2.49 -5.20 9.61
C VAL A 60 -1.53 -4.30 8.85
N VAL A 61 -1.79 -4.11 7.57
CA VAL A 61 -1.05 -3.24 6.67
C VAL A 61 -1.92 -2.04 6.32
N SER A 62 -1.39 -0.84 6.48
CA SER A 62 -2.09 0.39 6.11
C SER A 62 -1.55 1.00 4.83
N THR A 63 -2.45 1.44 3.96
CA THR A 63 -2.13 2.21 2.75
C THR A 63 -2.89 3.52 2.80
N VAL A 64 -2.17 4.64 2.75
CA VAL A 64 -2.76 5.98 2.78
C VAL A 64 -2.78 6.56 1.37
N TYR A 65 -3.91 7.17 0.99
CA TYR A 65 -4.10 7.89 -0.25
C TYR A 65 -5.10 9.04 -0.09
N GLN A 66 -4.65 10.28 -0.24
CA GLN A 66 -5.46 11.51 -0.08
C GLN A 66 -6.22 11.58 1.26
N GLY A 67 -5.55 11.25 2.36
CA GLY A 67 -6.16 11.24 3.69
C GLY A 67 -7.05 10.03 3.96
N ASN A 68 -7.31 9.19 2.97
CA ASN A 68 -8.05 7.94 3.13
C ASN A 68 -7.10 6.80 3.47
N VAL A 69 -7.53 5.88 4.34
CA VAL A 69 -6.74 4.73 4.79
C VAL A 69 -7.43 3.44 4.40
N LEU A 70 -6.70 2.59 3.70
CA LEU A 70 -7.08 1.21 3.45
C LEU A 70 -6.26 0.30 4.37
N LEU A 71 -6.94 -0.54 5.15
CA LEU A 71 -6.34 -1.59 5.96
C LEU A 71 -6.53 -2.93 5.28
N THR A 72 -5.45 -3.68 5.13
CA THR A 72 -5.43 -5.04 4.57
C THR A 72 -4.64 -5.98 5.49
N GLY A 73 -4.69 -7.27 5.22
CA GLY A 73 -4.00 -8.29 5.99
C GLY A 73 -4.96 -9.21 6.76
N GLU A 74 -4.46 -9.92 7.75
CA GLU A 74 -5.19 -10.91 8.51
C GLU A 74 -5.27 -10.56 9.99
N VAL A 75 -6.44 -10.77 10.57
CA VAL A 75 -6.71 -10.61 12.00
C VAL A 75 -7.38 -11.86 12.56
N PRO A 76 -7.15 -12.22 13.84
CA PRO A 76 -7.71 -13.44 14.41
C PRO A 76 -9.24 -13.40 14.53
N ASP A 77 -9.81 -12.21 14.75
CA ASP A 77 -11.25 -12.04 14.97
C ASP A 77 -11.72 -10.61 14.67
N ASP A 78 -13.03 -10.40 14.75
CA ASP A 78 -13.65 -9.09 14.51
C ASP A 78 -13.35 -8.06 15.61
N ALA A 79 -13.05 -8.46 16.83
CA ALA A 79 -12.69 -7.53 17.90
C ALA A 79 -11.35 -6.84 17.57
N VAL A 80 -10.37 -7.60 17.07
CA VAL A 80 -9.08 -7.08 16.61
C VAL A 80 -9.26 -6.21 15.36
N ARG A 81 -10.16 -6.60 14.43
CA ARG A 81 -10.51 -5.76 13.28
C ARG A 81 -11.04 -4.39 13.71
N GLN A 82 -11.96 -4.37 14.67
CA GLN A 82 -12.53 -3.14 15.21
C GLN A 82 -11.50 -2.31 15.96
N ALA A 83 -10.60 -2.94 16.75
CA ALA A 83 -9.52 -2.26 17.44
C ALA A 83 -8.57 -1.54 16.46
N ALA A 84 -8.20 -2.20 15.36
CA ALA A 84 -7.39 -1.60 14.29
C ALA A 84 -8.10 -0.40 13.65
N THR A 85 -9.40 -0.54 13.34
CA THR A 85 -10.21 0.56 12.79
C THR A 85 -10.25 1.76 13.75
N LYS A 86 -10.52 1.51 15.04
CA LYS A 86 -10.60 2.55 16.06
C LYS A 86 -9.27 3.29 16.21
N ALA A 87 -8.15 2.56 16.20
CA ALA A 87 -6.81 3.15 16.27
C ALA A 87 -6.56 4.08 15.09
N VAL A 88 -6.92 3.70 13.87
CA VAL A 88 -6.74 4.53 12.68
C VAL A 88 -7.65 5.75 12.69
N LEU A 89 -8.91 5.60 13.05
CA LEU A 89 -9.88 6.70 13.11
C LEU A 89 -9.53 7.75 14.18
N SER A 90 -8.73 7.42 15.19
CA SER A 90 -8.23 8.39 16.18
C SER A 90 -7.12 9.30 15.66
N VAL A 91 -6.54 8.98 14.48
CA VAL A 91 -5.44 9.75 13.90
C VAL A 91 -5.97 10.99 13.18
N SER A 92 -5.56 12.17 13.65
CA SER A 92 -5.91 13.44 13.00
C SER A 92 -5.41 13.46 11.53
N GLY A 93 -6.30 13.82 10.61
CA GLY A 93 -6.02 13.86 9.17
C GLY A 93 -6.51 12.62 8.41
N VAL A 94 -7.01 11.59 9.09
CA VAL A 94 -7.74 10.49 8.46
C VAL A 94 -9.14 10.97 8.10
N SER A 95 -9.47 10.92 6.81
CA SER A 95 -10.78 11.33 6.28
C SER A 95 -11.74 10.15 6.22
N HIS A 96 -11.26 8.99 5.82
CA HIS A 96 -12.03 7.76 5.71
C HIS A 96 -11.13 6.53 5.92
N THR A 97 -11.73 5.43 6.41
CA THR A 97 -11.02 4.15 6.59
C THR A 97 -11.84 3.02 6.00
N TRP A 98 -11.26 2.29 5.06
CA TRP A 98 -11.74 0.99 4.60
C TRP A 98 -10.97 -0.09 5.33
N ASN A 99 -11.65 -0.90 6.11
CA ASN A 99 -11.02 -2.05 6.77
C ASN A 99 -11.36 -3.33 6.01
N GLU A 100 -10.46 -3.73 5.15
CA GLU A 100 -10.52 -4.92 4.31
C GLU A 100 -9.64 -6.04 4.86
N THR A 101 -9.31 -6.03 6.15
CA THR A 101 -8.65 -7.17 6.78
C THR A 101 -9.56 -8.40 6.78
N ARG A 102 -8.97 -9.58 6.63
CA ARG A 102 -9.70 -10.85 6.65
C ARG A 102 -9.49 -11.54 7.99
N THR A 103 -10.55 -12.15 8.51
CA THR A 103 -10.44 -13.00 9.71
C THR A 103 -9.78 -14.30 9.34
N GLY A 104 -8.67 -14.64 10.00
CA GLY A 104 -7.88 -15.83 9.72
C GLY A 104 -6.45 -15.74 10.23
N SER A 105 -5.68 -16.78 9.90
CA SER A 105 -4.26 -16.82 10.22
C SER A 105 -3.44 -16.01 9.24
N ALA A 106 -2.37 -15.40 9.70
CA ALA A 106 -1.43 -14.68 8.86
C ALA A 106 -0.91 -15.55 7.71
N ILE A 107 -0.83 -14.99 6.51
CA ILE A 107 -0.32 -15.68 5.32
C ILE A 107 1.14 -16.09 5.47
N SER A 108 1.51 -17.18 4.81
CA SER A 108 2.88 -17.69 4.79
C SER A 108 3.82 -16.74 4.06
N THR A 109 5.13 -16.88 4.30
CA THR A 109 6.15 -16.15 3.56
C THR A 109 6.11 -16.46 2.06
N GLY A 110 5.84 -17.72 1.68
CA GLY A 110 5.67 -18.10 0.29
C GLY A 110 4.52 -17.36 -0.38
N GLN A 111 3.36 -17.24 0.32
CA GLN A 111 2.23 -16.47 -0.19
C GLN A 111 2.57 -14.98 -0.34
N LYS A 112 3.28 -14.37 0.62
CA LYS A 112 3.73 -12.96 0.50
C LYS A 112 4.61 -12.73 -0.74
N ILE A 113 5.49 -13.68 -1.06
CA ILE A 113 6.32 -13.62 -2.27
C ILE A 113 5.43 -13.72 -3.53
N SER A 114 4.50 -14.66 -3.55
CA SER A 114 3.55 -14.81 -4.67
C SER A 114 2.71 -13.55 -4.86
N ASP A 115 2.24 -12.94 -3.79
CA ASP A 115 1.46 -11.69 -3.82
C ASP A 115 2.30 -10.52 -4.35
N ALA A 116 3.58 -10.44 -3.99
CA ALA A 116 4.49 -9.42 -4.50
C ALA A 116 4.69 -9.55 -6.02
N TRP A 117 4.86 -10.78 -6.53
CA TRP A 117 4.93 -11.07 -7.96
C TRP A 117 3.64 -10.71 -8.68
N LEU A 118 2.49 -11.13 -8.14
CA LEU A 118 1.18 -10.81 -8.68
C LEU A 118 0.94 -9.30 -8.76
N ALA A 119 1.28 -8.56 -7.69
CA ALA A 119 1.19 -7.11 -7.68
C ALA A 119 2.08 -6.46 -8.76
N SER A 120 3.28 -7.00 -8.99
CA SER A 120 4.19 -6.52 -10.03
C SER A 120 3.64 -6.77 -11.44
N ASP A 121 3.10 -7.97 -11.69
CA ASP A 121 2.49 -8.33 -12.97
C ASP A 121 1.27 -7.43 -13.28
N ILE A 122 0.40 -7.21 -12.30
CA ILE A 122 -0.74 -6.32 -12.43
C ILE A 122 -0.30 -4.89 -12.78
N ARG A 123 0.69 -4.35 -12.05
CA ARG A 123 1.22 -3.00 -12.33
C ARG A 123 1.78 -2.89 -13.72
N THR A 124 2.51 -3.90 -14.20
CA THR A 124 3.05 -3.95 -15.56
C THR A 124 1.93 -3.92 -16.60
N LYS A 125 0.89 -4.74 -16.42
CA LYS A 125 -0.25 -4.78 -17.33
C LYS A 125 -1.04 -3.48 -17.35
N LEU A 126 -1.19 -2.82 -16.21
CA LEU A 126 -1.83 -1.51 -16.12
C LEU A 126 -0.96 -0.42 -16.77
N LEU A 127 0.37 -0.46 -16.61
CA LEU A 127 1.30 0.49 -17.22
C LEU A 127 1.29 0.42 -18.76
N LEU A 128 1.19 -0.79 -19.31
CA LEU A 128 1.14 -1.02 -20.75
C LEU A 128 -0.22 -0.64 -21.36
N SER A 129 -1.19 -0.29 -20.55
CA SER A 129 -2.53 0.07 -20.96
C SER A 129 -2.60 1.56 -21.27
N SER A 130 -2.96 1.92 -22.50
CA SER A 130 -3.02 3.33 -22.94
C SER A 130 -4.17 4.14 -22.32
N ASP A 131 -5.13 3.47 -21.69
CA ASP A 131 -6.35 4.04 -21.11
C ASP A 131 -6.31 4.13 -19.56
N THR A 132 -5.15 3.84 -18.94
CA THR A 132 -4.99 3.83 -17.49
C THR A 132 -3.76 4.62 -17.09
N ARG A 133 -3.92 5.58 -16.19
CA ARG A 133 -2.79 6.28 -15.55
C ARG A 133 -2.44 5.55 -14.27
N LEU A 134 -1.41 4.71 -14.31
CA LEU A 134 -0.95 3.95 -13.15
C LEU A 134 -0.52 4.85 -11.97
N SER A 135 -0.11 6.09 -12.23
CA SER A 135 0.20 7.08 -11.19
C SER A 135 -0.97 7.37 -10.25
N ASP A 136 -2.20 7.22 -10.75
CA ASP A 136 -3.43 7.52 -10.02
C ASP A 136 -3.92 6.32 -9.17
N ILE A 137 -3.26 5.15 -9.30
CA ILE A 137 -3.74 3.88 -8.76
C ILE A 137 -2.66 3.20 -7.93
N LYS A 138 -3.02 2.76 -6.73
CA LYS A 138 -2.22 1.85 -5.91
C LYS A 138 -2.79 0.44 -5.98
N VAL A 139 -1.92 -0.52 -6.21
CA VAL A 139 -2.24 -1.95 -6.25
C VAL A 139 -1.61 -2.62 -5.04
N ILE A 140 -2.44 -3.19 -4.19
CA ILE A 140 -2.05 -3.99 -3.02
C ILE A 140 -2.56 -5.40 -3.26
N THR A 141 -1.73 -6.40 -2.99
CA THR A 141 -2.13 -7.81 -3.08
C THR A 141 -1.90 -8.50 -1.75
N GLU A 142 -2.91 -9.18 -1.27
CA GLU A 142 -2.90 -9.92 -0.02
C GLU A 142 -3.64 -11.24 -0.22
N ASN A 143 -2.97 -12.38 -0.04
CA ASN A 143 -3.52 -13.71 -0.22
C ASN A 143 -4.24 -13.91 -1.58
N SER A 144 -3.62 -13.44 -2.67
CA SER A 144 -4.17 -13.44 -4.04
C SER A 144 -5.45 -12.58 -4.20
N GLU A 145 -5.87 -11.85 -3.20
CA GLU A 145 -6.88 -10.80 -3.31
C GLU A 145 -6.21 -9.48 -3.62
N VAL A 146 -6.76 -8.73 -4.57
CA VAL A 146 -6.22 -7.45 -5.02
C VAL A 146 -7.08 -6.31 -4.53
N PHE A 147 -6.45 -5.37 -3.87
CA PHE A 147 -7.08 -4.14 -3.40
C PHE A 147 -6.57 -2.98 -4.23
N LEU A 148 -7.49 -2.23 -4.80
CA LEU A 148 -7.21 -1.09 -5.65
C LEU A 148 -7.68 0.19 -4.95
N THR A 149 -6.78 1.15 -4.77
CA THR A 149 -7.12 2.49 -4.29
C THR A 149 -6.48 3.54 -5.17
N GLY A 150 -7.09 4.71 -5.24
CA GLY A 150 -6.59 5.78 -6.11
C GLY A 150 -7.66 6.81 -6.42
N LEU A 151 -7.30 7.77 -7.28
CA LEU A 151 -8.18 8.84 -7.75
C LEU A 151 -8.60 8.57 -9.20
N VAL A 152 -9.86 8.17 -9.40
CA VAL A 152 -10.36 7.72 -10.70
C VAL A 152 -11.77 8.26 -10.97
N THR A 153 -12.16 8.31 -12.25
CA THR A 153 -13.59 8.43 -12.58
C THR A 153 -14.29 7.08 -12.37
N PRO A 154 -15.63 7.06 -12.22
CA PRO A 154 -16.37 5.81 -12.10
C PRO A 154 -16.10 4.82 -13.25
N GLU A 155 -15.95 5.33 -14.49
CA GLU A 155 -15.66 4.51 -15.66
C GLU A 155 -14.24 3.95 -15.63
N GLU A 156 -13.24 4.79 -15.28
CA GLU A 156 -11.85 4.35 -15.14
C GLU A 156 -11.74 3.26 -14.08
N GLY A 157 -12.37 3.47 -12.93
CA GLY A 157 -12.37 2.50 -11.83
C GLY A 157 -12.95 1.15 -12.23
N ARG A 158 -14.09 1.14 -12.94
CA ARG A 158 -14.69 -0.09 -13.45
C ARG A 158 -13.79 -0.82 -14.46
N ARG A 159 -13.23 -0.08 -15.44
CA ARG A 159 -12.32 -0.69 -16.45
C ARG A 159 -11.07 -1.29 -15.79
N VAL A 160 -10.48 -0.60 -14.82
CA VAL A 160 -9.31 -1.09 -14.11
C VAL A 160 -9.65 -2.35 -13.30
N ALA A 161 -10.74 -2.33 -12.54
CA ALA A 161 -11.16 -3.48 -11.75
C ALA A 161 -11.46 -4.71 -12.63
N ASP A 162 -12.17 -4.52 -13.74
CA ASP A 162 -12.46 -5.59 -14.71
C ASP A 162 -11.17 -6.15 -15.33
N ARG A 163 -10.23 -5.30 -15.73
CA ARG A 163 -8.94 -5.75 -16.26
C ARG A 163 -8.14 -6.55 -15.25
N VAL A 164 -8.06 -6.06 -14.01
CA VAL A 164 -7.32 -6.72 -12.93
C VAL A 164 -7.95 -8.06 -12.57
N SER A 165 -9.28 -8.17 -12.57
CA SER A 165 -9.97 -9.42 -12.25
C SER A 165 -9.67 -10.56 -13.24
N ARG A 166 -9.20 -10.25 -14.45
CA ARG A 166 -8.81 -11.23 -15.48
C ARG A 166 -7.34 -11.62 -15.43
N VAL A 167 -6.55 -11.07 -14.51
CA VAL A 167 -5.15 -11.44 -14.36
C VAL A 167 -5.05 -12.80 -13.69
N SER A 168 -4.27 -13.70 -14.28
CA SER A 168 -4.04 -15.03 -13.70
C SER A 168 -3.48 -14.92 -12.29
N GLY A 169 -4.02 -15.68 -11.36
CA GLY A 169 -3.65 -15.64 -9.94
C GLY A 169 -4.48 -14.69 -9.09
N VAL A 170 -5.29 -13.80 -9.67
CA VAL A 170 -6.24 -12.97 -8.94
C VAL A 170 -7.47 -13.78 -8.58
N ARG A 171 -7.77 -13.86 -7.27
CA ARG A 171 -8.98 -14.53 -6.77
C ARG A 171 -10.16 -13.58 -6.59
N HIS A 172 -9.86 -12.36 -6.16
CA HIS A 172 -10.87 -11.32 -5.91
C HIS A 172 -10.26 -9.93 -6.09
N VAL A 173 -11.10 -8.96 -6.47
CA VAL A 173 -10.72 -7.55 -6.57
C VAL A 173 -11.65 -6.72 -5.71
N THR A 174 -11.08 -6.03 -4.75
CA THR A 174 -11.77 -5.05 -3.89
C THR A 174 -11.31 -3.64 -4.27
N THR A 175 -12.24 -2.71 -4.35
CA THR A 175 -11.95 -1.33 -4.73
C THR A 175 -12.26 -0.35 -3.61
N ALA A 176 -11.31 0.54 -3.33
CA ALA A 176 -11.42 1.64 -2.36
C ALA A 176 -11.07 2.96 -3.07
N TRP A 177 -11.88 3.34 -4.06
CA TRP A 177 -11.64 4.50 -4.91
C TRP A 177 -11.98 5.82 -4.23
N THR A 178 -11.15 6.84 -4.48
CA THR A 178 -11.55 8.24 -4.38
C THR A 178 -12.00 8.66 -5.78
N LEU A 179 -13.23 9.16 -5.89
CA LEU A 179 -13.77 9.53 -7.19
C LEU A 179 -13.38 10.96 -7.57
N LYS A 180 -12.94 11.15 -8.81
CA LYS A 180 -12.80 12.48 -9.42
C LYS A 180 -14.19 13.08 -9.56
N GLN A 181 -14.32 14.34 -9.11
CA GLN A 181 -15.50 15.16 -9.33
C GLN A 181 -15.52 15.73 -10.75
#